data_a3451da6c05be01c28d797314c22744c
#
_entry.id   a3451da6c05be01c28d797314c22744c
#
_cell.length_a   1.000
_cell.length_b   1.000
_cell.length_c   1.000
_cell.angle_alpha   90.00
_cell.angle_beta   90.00
_cell.angle_gamma   90.00
#
_symmetry.space_group_name_H-M   'P 1'
#
loop_
_entity.id
_entity.type
_entity.pdbx_description
1 polymer ?
#
loop_
_entity_poly.entity_id
_entity_poly.type
_entity_poly.pdbx_seq_one_letter_code
_entity_poly.pdbx_strand_id
1 'polypeptide(L)'
;MYNYFVQNGLLHPDHHGFIQHHSTATALHQLVDLWQRAANEGKLSATLMLDLRAGFDVINHPILLEKLKKYGFDSQTLNWFRSYFHERYQRVQIESSLSDFLLIPWGVPQGSILGPLLFIIYINELPEVAKSQANEETENKDDESNIVIYADDNSPTTSDKDVHALLLNIEQDGRKVTNWFDRNDMNCSGEKTKLLICGTRAMRQSRIENENIQPIVKVCGDDIKESSSEKLLGVIVNNTLSWKNHLHGNEEDEGLIKNLSKRVNMLKRLRKFLPNPQFKSTVSGLFLSKLSYCITVWGSVWNIPGDMTESKMKTNMSKDDLRKLQVLHNKCMRLQTGKDRNTSCTTLLSLTNSLSVHQMIAHKSAIQVYNVSKNEAPKYHFRRLFPSNRSQDNQETRSTSNLDTRVEFSRTIGRGSFFYQGSRLWSALSLNINSPKRH
;
A
#
# COMPACT_ATOMS: atom_id res chain seq x y z
N MET A 1 4.96 -7.05 -24.60
CA MET A 1 3.64 -7.07 -23.95
C MET A 1 3.50 -5.98 -22.89
N TYR A 2 4.25 -5.97 -21.78
CA TYR A 2 4.14 -4.95 -20.75
C TYR A 2 4.26 -3.52 -21.28
N ASN A 3 5.29 -3.23 -22.07
CA ASN A 3 5.48 -1.90 -22.68
C ASN A 3 4.31 -1.48 -23.58
N TYR A 4 3.67 -2.42 -24.29
CA TYR A 4 2.46 -2.16 -25.08
C TYR A 4 1.31 -1.64 -24.20
N PHE A 5 1.05 -2.31 -23.07
CA PHE A 5 0.00 -1.87 -22.14
C PHE A 5 0.30 -0.51 -21.51
N VAL A 6 1.54 -0.27 -21.12
CA VAL A 6 1.95 1.00 -20.50
C VAL A 6 1.91 2.16 -21.50
N GLN A 7 2.48 1.97 -22.71
CA GLN A 7 2.53 3.01 -23.74
C GLN A 7 1.15 3.42 -24.26
N ASN A 8 0.20 2.48 -24.28
CA ASN A 8 -1.16 2.74 -24.73
C ASN A 8 -2.12 3.07 -23.57
N GLY A 9 -1.63 3.18 -22.33
CA GLY A 9 -2.46 3.51 -21.16
C GLY A 9 -3.55 2.49 -20.87
N LEU A 10 -3.32 1.20 -21.18
CA LEU A 10 -4.33 0.15 -21.09
C LEU A 10 -4.46 -0.45 -19.67
N LEU A 11 -3.49 -0.23 -18.79
CA LEU A 11 -3.58 -0.66 -17.39
C LEU A 11 -4.32 0.37 -16.57
N HIS A 12 -5.29 -0.10 -15.77
CA HIS A 12 -6.05 0.80 -14.91
C HIS A 12 -5.14 1.42 -13.82
N PRO A 13 -5.24 2.73 -13.53
CA PRO A 13 -4.34 3.44 -12.62
C PRO A 13 -4.46 3.01 -11.15
N ASP A 14 -5.55 2.37 -10.75
CA ASP A 14 -5.77 1.89 -9.37
C ASP A 14 -5.22 0.49 -9.11
N HIS A 15 -4.55 -0.11 -10.09
CA HIS A 15 -3.74 -1.29 -9.90
C HIS A 15 -2.36 -0.94 -9.38
N HIS A 16 -1.97 -1.54 -8.25
CA HIS A 16 -0.65 -1.31 -7.65
C HIS A 16 0.27 -2.54 -7.68
N GLY A 17 -0.29 -3.74 -7.88
CA GLY A 17 0.49 -4.97 -7.98
C GLY A 17 1.14 -5.14 -9.35
N PHE A 18 2.43 -5.56 -9.38
CA PHE A 18 3.19 -5.90 -10.59
C PHE A 18 3.31 -4.79 -11.64
N ILE A 19 3.09 -3.55 -11.28
CA ILE A 19 3.23 -2.37 -12.15
C ILE A 19 4.47 -1.59 -11.72
N GLN A 20 5.25 -1.15 -12.70
CA GLN A 20 6.44 -0.34 -12.47
C GLN A 20 6.08 0.95 -11.71
N HIS A 21 6.95 1.36 -10.80
CA HIS A 21 6.76 2.54 -9.93
C HIS A 21 5.58 2.45 -8.95
N HIS A 22 4.92 1.30 -8.86
CA HIS A 22 3.88 0.99 -7.87
C HIS A 22 4.43 0.05 -6.79
N SER A 23 3.83 0.05 -5.63
CA SER A 23 4.26 -0.76 -4.49
C SER A 23 3.14 -0.92 -3.45
N THR A 24 3.34 -1.79 -2.46
CA THR A 24 2.45 -1.88 -1.29
C THR A 24 2.31 -0.55 -0.56
N ALA A 25 3.38 0.26 -0.50
CA ALA A 25 3.31 1.58 0.11
C ALA A 25 2.44 2.55 -0.68
N THR A 26 2.49 2.53 -2.03
CA THR A 26 1.64 3.39 -2.86
C THR A 26 0.17 3.00 -2.79
N ALA A 27 -0.15 1.71 -2.75
CA ALA A 27 -1.52 1.23 -2.53
C ALA A 27 -2.07 1.69 -1.18
N LEU A 28 -1.29 1.49 -0.11
CA LEU A 28 -1.67 1.93 1.23
C LEU A 28 -1.79 3.45 1.36
N HIS A 29 -0.94 4.23 0.68
CA HIS A 29 -1.09 5.70 0.66
C HIS A 29 -2.43 6.11 0.05
N GLN A 30 -2.83 5.52 -1.08
CA GLN A 30 -4.10 5.82 -1.71
C GLN A 30 -5.27 5.47 -0.79
N LEU A 31 -5.27 4.28 -0.21
CA LEU A 31 -6.35 3.83 0.67
C LEU A 31 -6.45 4.67 1.95
N VAL A 32 -5.32 4.94 2.61
CA VAL A 32 -5.29 5.79 3.81
C VAL A 32 -5.71 7.23 3.50
N ASP A 33 -5.35 7.76 2.33
CA ASP A 33 -5.80 9.10 1.91
C ASP A 33 -7.31 9.14 1.70
N LEU A 34 -7.91 8.12 1.07
CA LEU A 34 -9.37 8.01 0.94
C LEU A 34 -10.05 8.08 2.31
N TRP A 35 -9.60 7.31 3.29
CA TRP A 35 -10.15 7.32 4.65
C TRP A 35 -9.96 8.66 5.37
N GLN A 36 -8.79 9.29 5.22
CA GLN A 36 -8.50 10.57 5.87
C GLN A 36 -9.26 11.72 5.24
N ARG A 37 -9.45 11.72 3.92
CA ARG A 37 -10.31 12.70 3.22
C ARG A 37 -11.75 12.60 3.69
N ALA A 38 -12.32 11.40 3.67
CA ALA A 38 -13.68 11.18 4.16
C ALA A 38 -13.85 11.65 5.60
N ALA A 39 -12.92 11.29 6.49
CA ALA A 39 -12.94 11.75 7.89
C ALA A 39 -12.80 13.27 8.01
N ASN A 40 -12.05 13.93 7.13
CA ASN A 40 -11.93 15.40 7.06
C ASN A 40 -13.26 16.05 6.65
N GLU A 41 -14.03 15.42 5.76
CA GLU A 41 -15.37 15.84 5.34
C GLU A 41 -16.46 15.47 6.36
N GLY A 42 -16.09 14.82 7.44
CA GLY A 42 -17.03 14.37 8.47
C GLY A 42 -17.79 13.10 8.07
N LYS A 43 -17.26 12.27 7.18
CA LYS A 43 -17.81 10.98 6.76
C LYS A 43 -17.08 9.83 7.45
N LEU A 44 -17.75 8.71 7.62
CA LEU A 44 -17.12 7.41 7.88
C LEU A 44 -16.79 6.75 6.53
N SER A 45 -15.77 5.91 6.49
CA SER A 45 -15.43 5.12 5.30
C SER A 45 -15.53 3.63 5.63
N ALA A 46 -16.25 2.87 4.81
CA ALA A 46 -16.26 1.41 4.88
C ALA A 46 -15.39 0.84 3.75
N THR A 47 -14.54 -0.13 4.09
CA THR A 47 -13.70 -0.86 3.16
C THR A 47 -13.90 -2.35 3.34
N LEU A 48 -14.20 -3.05 2.25
CA LEU A 48 -14.12 -4.51 2.21
C LEU A 48 -12.71 -4.90 1.76
N MET A 49 -12.13 -5.86 2.44
CA MET A 49 -10.88 -6.51 2.04
C MET A 49 -11.26 -7.89 1.49
N LEU A 50 -11.40 -7.97 0.17
CA LEU A 50 -11.87 -9.17 -0.52
C LEU A 50 -10.69 -10.09 -0.81
N ASP A 51 -10.74 -11.33 -0.30
CA ASP A 51 -9.72 -12.36 -0.51
C ASP A 51 -10.14 -13.31 -1.63
N LEU A 52 -9.31 -13.41 -2.67
CA LEU A 52 -9.51 -14.35 -3.76
C LEU A 52 -8.91 -15.72 -3.40
N ARG A 53 -9.67 -16.78 -3.57
CA ARG A 53 -9.16 -18.14 -3.42
C ARG A 53 -8.26 -18.48 -4.62
N ALA A 54 -6.94 -18.59 -4.37
CA ALA A 54 -5.96 -19.02 -5.37
C ALA A 54 -6.02 -18.21 -6.70
N GLY A 55 -6.09 -16.88 -6.62
CA GLY A 55 -6.36 -16.01 -7.77
C GLY A 55 -5.52 -16.30 -9.03
N PHE A 56 -4.25 -16.69 -8.88
CA PHE A 56 -3.39 -17.05 -10.02
C PHE A 56 -3.72 -18.43 -10.61
N ASP A 57 -4.24 -19.35 -9.80
CA ASP A 57 -4.46 -20.74 -10.19
C ASP A 57 -5.84 -20.96 -10.84
N VAL A 58 -6.75 -19.97 -10.73
CA VAL A 58 -8.13 -20.06 -11.27
C VAL A 58 -8.36 -19.28 -12.55
N ILE A 59 -7.33 -18.64 -13.12
CA ILE A 59 -7.47 -17.87 -14.36
C ILE A 59 -7.99 -18.77 -15.49
N ASN A 60 -9.16 -18.43 -16.02
CA ASN A 60 -9.77 -19.12 -17.14
C ASN A 60 -9.08 -18.72 -18.45
N HIS A 61 -8.42 -19.68 -19.13
CA HIS A 61 -7.65 -19.42 -20.34
C HIS A 61 -8.51 -18.89 -21.51
N PRO A 62 -9.69 -19.45 -21.83
CA PRO A 62 -10.62 -18.86 -22.79
C PRO A 62 -10.96 -17.40 -22.52
N ILE A 63 -11.33 -17.05 -21.29
CA ILE A 63 -11.67 -15.66 -20.91
C ILE A 63 -10.44 -14.76 -21.06
N LEU A 64 -9.26 -15.20 -20.63
CA LEU A 64 -8.02 -14.44 -20.80
C LEU A 64 -7.69 -14.17 -22.26
N LEU A 65 -7.86 -15.18 -23.13
CA LEU A 65 -7.63 -15.02 -24.58
C LEU A 65 -8.62 -14.03 -25.22
N GLU A 66 -9.88 -14.04 -24.80
CA GLU A 66 -10.87 -13.04 -25.25
C GLU A 66 -10.50 -11.62 -24.77
N LYS A 67 -10.03 -11.47 -23.53
CA LYS A 67 -9.54 -10.18 -23.03
C LYS A 67 -8.31 -9.69 -23.81
N LEU A 68 -7.34 -10.56 -24.08
CA LEU A 68 -6.18 -10.23 -24.91
C LEU A 68 -6.60 -9.80 -26.34
N LYS A 69 -7.59 -10.47 -26.94
CA LYS A 69 -8.15 -10.08 -28.23
C LYS A 69 -8.77 -8.68 -28.19
N LYS A 70 -9.53 -8.36 -27.14
CA LYS A 70 -10.10 -7.01 -26.93
C LYS A 70 -9.02 -5.94 -26.82
N TYR A 71 -7.86 -6.25 -26.23
CA TYR A 71 -6.71 -5.36 -26.16
C TYR A 71 -5.88 -5.27 -27.45
N GLY A 72 -6.37 -5.85 -28.57
CA GLY A 72 -5.79 -5.69 -29.90
C GLY A 72 -4.69 -6.70 -30.25
N PHE A 73 -4.61 -7.84 -29.55
CA PHE A 73 -3.66 -8.90 -29.91
C PHE A 73 -4.16 -9.63 -31.17
N ASP A 74 -3.24 -9.82 -32.12
CA ASP A 74 -3.54 -10.51 -33.38
C ASP A 74 -3.70 -12.02 -33.21
N SER A 75 -4.21 -12.67 -34.25
CA SER A 75 -4.47 -14.11 -34.25
C SER A 75 -3.20 -14.94 -34.07
N GLN A 76 -2.04 -14.48 -34.56
CA GLN A 76 -0.76 -15.17 -34.42
C GLN A 76 -0.30 -15.17 -32.97
N THR A 77 -0.36 -14.03 -32.32
CA THR A 77 -0.03 -13.87 -30.89
C THR A 77 -1.00 -14.65 -30.00
N LEU A 78 -2.31 -14.63 -30.32
CA LEU A 78 -3.30 -15.41 -29.57
C LEU A 78 -3.07 -16.93 -29.73
N ASN A 79 -2.64 -17.40 -30.91
CA ASN A 79 -2.28 -18.80 -31.12
C ASN A 79 -1.05 -19.20 -30.31
N TRP A 80 -0.08 -18.28 -30.15
CA TRP A 80 1.06 -18.51 -29.28
C TRP A 80 0.63 -18.68 -27.81
N PHE A 81 -0.29 -17.83 -27.30
CA PHE A 81 -0.82 -18.00 -25.96
C PHE A 81 -1.63 -19.28 -25.79
N ARG A 82 -2.43 -19.70 -26.81
CA ARG A 82 -3.10 -21.00 -26.78
C ARG A 82 -2.10 -22.13 -26.61
N SER A 83 -1.03 -22.14 -27.40
CA SER A 83 0.06 -23.12 -27.26
C SER A 83 0.75 -23.04 -25.87
N TYR A 84 0.94 -21.84 -25.34
CA TYR A 84 1.54 -21.65 -24.02
C TYR A 84 0.70 -22.27 -22.89
N PHE A 85 -0.62 -22.28 -23.00
CA PHE A 85 -1.54 -22.87 -22.02
C PHE A 85 -1.89 -24.35 -22.32
N HIS A 86 -1.67 -24.82 -23.54
CA HIS A 86 -2.08 -26.15 -23.97
C HIS A 86 -1.28 -27.25 -23.30
N GLU A 87 -1.98 -28.30 -22.85
CA GLU A 87 -1.39 -29.54 -22.29
C GLU A 87 -0.31 -29.31 -21.23
N ARG A 88 -0.58 -28.43 -20.28
CA ARG A 88 0.31 -28.23 -19.16
C ARG A 88 0.01 -29.21 -18.03
N TYR A 89 1.05 -29.85 -17.54
CA TYR A 89 0.97 -30.82 -16.45
C TYR A 89 1.84 -30.37 -15.29
N GLN A 90 1.43 -30.73 -14.07
CA GLN A 90 2.24 -30.56 -12.88
C GLN A 90 2.29 -31.85 -12.06
N ARG A 91 3.33 -31.97 -11.24
CA ARG A 91 3.45 -33.00 -10.21
C ARG A 91 4.15 -32.42 -8.99
N VAL A 92 3.88 -33.01 -7.84
CA VAL A 92 4.52 -32.65 -6.57
C VAL A 92 5.73 -33.53 -6.35
N GLN A 93 6.84 -32.93 -5.92
CA GLN A 93 8.04 -33.64 -5.48
C GLN A 93 8.30 -33.34 -4.00
N ILE A 94 8.39 -34.39 -3.20
CA ILE A 94 8.80 -34.33 -1.79
C ILE A 94 10.00 -35.25 -1.62
N GLU A 95 11.19 -34.68 -1.40
CA GLU A 95 12.46 -35.37 -1.37
C GLU A 95 12.68 -36.18 -2.67
N SER A 96 12.68 -37.51 -2.59
CA SER A 96 12.81 -38.43 -3.74
C SER A 96 11.49 -38.96 -4.28
N SER A 97 10.37 -38.67 -3.61
CA SER A 97 9.03 -39.13 -4.01
C SER A 97 8.35 -38.15 -4.95
N LEU A 98 7.72 -38.65 -6.01
CA LEU A 98 7.01 -37.87 -7.02
C LEU A 98 5.56 -38.34 -7.08
N SER A 99 4.64 -37.41 -7.17
CA SER A 99 3.24 -37.71 -7.52
C SER A 99 3.08 -38.03 -9.01
N ASP A 100 1.92 -38.52 -9.39
CA ASP A 100 1.50 -38.57 -10.78
C ASP A 100 1.36 -37.18 -11.41
N PHE A 101 1.46 -37.12 -12.73
CA PHE A 101 1.18 -35.89 -13.49
C PHE A 101 -0.32 -35.62 -13.53
N LEU A 102 -0.68 -34.37 -13.20
CA LEU A 102 -2.05 -33.86 -13.33
C LEU A 102 -2.08 -32.73 -14.35
N LEU A 103 -3.09 -32.77 -15.23
CA LEU A 103 -3.35 -31.69 -16.19
C LEU A 103 -3.76 -30.43 -15.43
N ILE A 104 -3.23 -29.26 -15.86
CA ILE A 104 -3.60 -27.94 -15.34
C ILE A 104 -4.45 -27.25 -16.41
N PRO A 105 -5.80 -27.32 -16.31
CA PRO A 105 -6.69 -26.70 -17.30
C PRO A 105 -6.90 -25.18 -17.09
N TRP A 106 -6.47 -24.67 -15.95
CA TRP A 106 -6.67 -23.28 -15.50
C TRP A 106 -5.38 -22.68 -14.93
N GLY A 107 -5.40 -21.35 -14.75
CA GLY A 107 -4.34 -20.63 -14.04
C GLY A 107 -3.14 -20.30 -14.90
N VAL A 108 -2.25 -19.53 -14.28
CA VAL A 108 -0.95 -19.18 -14.87
C VAL A 108 0.17 -19.71 -13.97
N PRO A 109 1.29 -20.20 -14.54
CA PRO A 109 2.36 -20.78 -13.74
C PRO A 109 2.93 -19.78 -12.75
N GLN A 110 2.82 -20.08 -11.45
CA GLN A 110 3.41 -19.29 -10.38
C GLN A 110 4.94 -19.28 -10.54
N GLY A 111 5.55 -18.08 -10.42
CA GLY A 111 6.98 -17.89 -10.66
C GLY A 111 7.37 -17.69 -12.13
N SER A 112 6.43 -17.76 -13.09
CA SER A 112 6.70 -17.38 -14.48
C SER A 112 6.78 -15.87 -14.64
N ILE A 113 7.49 -15.40 -15.66
CA ILE A 113 7.59 -13.96 -15.99
C ILE A 113 6.24 -13.42 -16.48
N LEU A 114 5.45 -14.21 -17.18
CA LEU A 114 4.16 -13.81 -17.74
C LEU A 114 3.02 -13.86 -16.73
N GLY A 115 3.08 -14.75 -15.73
CA GLY A 115 1.99 -14.95 -14.78
C GLY A 115 1.45 -13.67 -14.15
N PRO A 116 2.30 -12.83 -13.54
CA PRO A 116 1.86 -11.57 -12.94
C PRO A 116 1.21 -10.62 -13.95
N LEU A 117 1.78 -10.50 -15.15
CA LEU A 117 1.22 -9.64 -16.19
C LEU A 117 -0.13 -10.13 -16.71
N LEU A 118 -0.27 -11.43 -16.93
CA LEU A 118 -1.52 -12.04 -17.38
C LEU A 118 -2.60 -11.88 -16.29
N PHE A 119 -2.23 -12.00 -15.03
CA PHE A 119 -3.14 -11.79 -13.91
C PHE A 119 -3.68 -10.35 -13.88
N ILE A 120 -2.81 -9.33 -13.93
CA ILE A 120 -3.27 -7.93 -13.91
C ILE A 120 -4.11 -7.58 -15.14
N ILE A 121 -3.82 -8.17 -16.32
CA ILE A 121 -4.66 -8.02 -17.50
C ILE A 121 -6.02 -8.67 -17.29
N TYR A 122 -6.07 -9.83 -16.65
CA TYR A 122 -7.30 -10.56 -16.38
C TYR A 122 -8.26 -9.74 -15.51
N ILE A 123 -7.77 -9.08 -14.46
CA ILE A 123 -8.58 -8.29 -13.52
C ILE A 123 -8.66 -6.80 -13.86
N ASN A 124 -8.12 -6.36 -14.98
CA ASN A 124 -7.95 -4.94 -15.32
C ASN A 124 -9.25 -4.14 -15.43
N GLU A 125 -10.37 -4.81 -15.73
CA GLU A 125 -11.70 -4.18 -15.83
C GLU A 125 -12.39 -3.99 -14.47
N LEU A 126 -11.87 -4.60 -13.40
CA LEU A 126 -12.51 -4.61 -12.09
C LEU A 126 -12.75 -3.22 -11.48
N PRO A 127 -11.83 -2.24 -11.57
CA PRO A 127 -12.06 -0.91 -11.04
C PRO A 127 -13.25 -0.19 -11.69
N GLU A 128 -13.50 -0.41 -12.98
CA GLU A 128 -14.65 0.18 -13.67
C GLU A 128 -15.98 -0.38 -13.15
N VAL A 129 -16.01 -1.66 -12.77
CA VAL A 129 -17.19 -2.30 -12.19
C VAL A 129 -17.47 -1.82 -10.78
N ALA A 130 -16.43 -1.50 -10.02
CA ALA A 130 -16.53 -1.02 -8.65
C ALA A 130 -16.94 0.46 -8.52
N LYS A 131 -17.06 1.21 -9.64
CA LYS A 131 -17.54 2.59 -9.60
C LYS A 131 -18.98 2.65 -9.08
N SER A 132 -19.19 3.45 -8.05
CA SER A 132 -20.51 3.68 -7.47
C SER A 132 -21.34 4.59 -8.38
N GLN A 133 -22.63 4.31 -8.56
CA GLN A 133 -23.56 5.20 -9.27
C GLN A 133 -23.70 6.58 -8.61
N ALA A 134 -23.38 6.70 -7.32
CA ALA A 134 -23.42 7.97 -6.60
C ALA A 134 -22.42 9.02 -7.14
N ASN A 135 -21.45 8.63 -7.95
CA ASN A 135 -20.46 9.56 -8.55
C ASN A 135 -20.89 10.09 -9.93
N GLU A 136 -21.98 9.59 -10.51
CA GLU A 136 -22.46 10.06 -11.83
C GLU A 136 -23.13 11.44 -11.77
N GLU A 137 -23.66 11.87 -10.60
CA GLU A 137 -24.39 13.12 -10.45
C GLU A 137 -23.52 14.32 -10.02
N THR A 138 -22.28 14.08 -9.60
CA THR A 138 -21.36 15.17 -9.25
C THR A 138 -20.48 15.51 -10.46
N GLU A 139 -20.64 16.74 -10.99
CA GLU A 139 -19.84 17.30 -12.10
C GLU A 139 -18.31 17.34 -11.85
N ASN A 140 -17.84 16.96 -10.67
CA ASN A 140 -16.44 16.70 -10.37
C ASN A 140 -16.09 15.26 -10.80
N LYS A 141 -15.89 15.09 -12.09
CA LYS A 141 -15.27 13.91 -12.72
C LYS A 141 -13.79 13.78 -12.31
N ASP A 142 -13.51 13.65 -11.04
CA ASP A 142 -12.27 13.04 -10.61
C ASP A 142 -12.46 11.53 -10.85
N ASP A 143 -11.77 10.99 -11.84
CA ASP A 143 -11.74 9.57 -12.26
C ASP A 143 -11.20 8.63 -11.15
N GLU A 144 -11.51 8.89 -9.89
CA GLU A 144 -11.07 8.09 -8.76
C GLU A 144 -12.04 6.92 -8.60
N SER A 145 -11.60 5.72 -8.94
CA SER A 145 -12.36 4.52 -8.58
C SER A 145 -12.36 4.35 -7.06
N ASN A 146 -13.43 3.79 -6.54
CA ASN A 146 -13.56 3.50 -5.11
C ASN A 146 -12.91 2.16 -4.72
N ILE A 147 -11.95 1.66 -5.51
CA ILE A 147 -11.26 0.42 -5.22
C ILE A 147 -9.74 0.59 -5.36
N VAL A 148 -9.00 0.02 -4.43
CA VAL A 148 -7.53 -0.10 -4.52
C VAL A 148 -7.20 -1.58 -4.69
N ILE A 149 -6.42 -1.91 -5.72
CA ILE A 149 -6.07 -3.29 -6.07
C ILE A 149 -4.56 -3.50 -5.96
N TYR A 150 -4.16 -4.52 -5.24
CA TYR A 150 -2.78 -4.98 -5.19
C TYR A 150 -2.73 -6.49 -5.43
N ALA A 151 -2.53 -6.90 -6.68
CA ALA A 151 -2.64 -8.30 -7.10
C ALA A 151 -4.02 -8.88 -6.75
N ASP A 152 -4.08 -9.92 -5.93
CA ASP A 152 -5.28 -10.58 -5.44
C ASP A 152 -5.98 -9.83 -4.27
N ASP A 153 -5.29 -8.88 -3.63
CA ASP A 153 -5.89 -8.03 -2.60
C ASP A 153 -6.73 -6.91 -3.23
N ASN A 154 -8.05 -6.98 -3.06
CA ASN A 154 -9.02 -6.04 -3.60
C ASN A 154 -9.74 -5.31 -2.47
N SER A 155 -9.66 -3.97 -2.47
CA SER A 155 -10.17 -3.13 -1.38
C SER A 155 -11.18 -2.09 -1.87
N PRO A 156 -12.43 -2.47 -2.24
CA PRO A 156 -13.47 -1.49 -2.51
C PRO A 156 -13.79 -0.69 -1.25
N THR A 157 -13.93 0.62 -1.43
CA THR A 157 -14.11 1.59 -0.34
C THR A 157 -15.19 2.58 -0.70
N THR A 158 -16.12 2.83 0.21
CA THR A 158 -17.14 3.88 0.11
C THR A 158 -17.17 4.74 1.35
N SER A 159 -17.78 5.92 1.30
CA SER A 159 -17.86 6.82 2.45
C SER A 159 -19.17 7.56 2.50
N ASP A 160 -19.75 7.67 3.71
CA ASP A 160 -21.00 8.40 3.93
C ASP A 160 -21.03 9.05 5.34
N LYS A 161 -21.92 10.01 5.53
CA LYS A 161 -22.22 10.60 6.83
C LYS A 161 -23.18 9.73 7.64
N ASP A 162 -24.09 9.07 6.95
CA ASP A 162 -25.06 8.13 7.53
C ASP A 162 -24.50 6.70 7.52
N VAL A 163 -24.58 5.99 8.65
CA VAL A 163 -24.03 4.64 8.80
C VAL A 163 -24.84 3.61 8.01
N HIS A 164 -26.17 3.75 7.98
CA HIS A 164 -27.02 2.79 7.27
C HIS A 164 -26.80 2.91 5.76
N ALA A 165 -26.74 4.13 5.23
CA ALA A 165 -26.38 4.38 3.82
C ALA A 165 -24.98 3.83 3.51
N LEU A 166 -24.01 4.04 4.41
CA LEU A 166 -22.65 3.53 4.26
C LEU A 166 -22.63 2.00 4.13
N LEU A 167 -23.36 1.29 4.99
CA LEU A 167 -23.42 -0.18 4.97
C LEU A 167 -24.11 -0.70 3.72
N LEU A 168 -25.21 -0.06 3.30
CA LEU A 168 -25.91 -0.41 2.05
C LEU A 168 -25.01 -0.21 0.83
N ASN A 169 -24.32 0.93 0.75
CA ASN A 169 -23.45 1.26 -0.38
C ASN A 169 -22.27 0.27 -0.49
N ILE A 170 -21.59 -0.02 0.63
CA ILE A 170 -20.45 -0.95 0.58
C ILE A 170 -20.89 -2.39 0.29
N GLU A 171 -22.08 -2.81 0.74
CA GLU A 171 -22.65 -4.10 0.41
C GLU A 171 -22.96 -4.19 -1.10
N GLN A 172 -23.55 -3.14 -1.68
CA GLN A 172 -23.81 -3.07 -3.11
C GLN A 172 -22.53 -3.10 -3.94
N ASP A 173 -21.51 -2.32 -3.56
CA ASP A 173 -20.22 -2.32 -4.23
C ASP A 173 -19.51 -3.67 -4.10
N GLY A 174 -19.56 -4.29 -2.93
CA GLY A 174 -19.09 -5.66 -2.72
C GLY A 174 -19.79 -6.68 -3.61
N ARG A 175 -21.10 -6.59 -3.77
CA ARG A 175 -21.89 -7.47 -4.66
C ARG A 175 -21.53 -7.27 -6.14
N LYS A 176 -21.28 -6.03 -6.59
CA LYS A 176 -20.82 -5.78 -7.96
C LYS A 176 -19.49 -6.48 -8.24
N VAL A 177 -18.54 -6.33 -7.31
CA VAL A 177 -17.21 -6.94 -7.42
C VAL A 177 -17.31 -8.47 -7.39
N THR A 178 -18.06 -9.05 -6.47
CA THR A 178 -18.22 -10.51 -6.38
C THR A 178 -18.95 -11.09 -7.58
N ASN A 179 -20.00 -10.44 -8.11
CA ASN A 179 -20.65 -10.85 -9.35
C ASN A 179 -19.71 -10.80 -10.55
N TRP A 180 -18.76 -9.85 -10.56
CA TRP A 180 -17.73 -9.81 -11.60
C TRP A 180 -16.75 -10.96 -11.44
N PHE A 181 -16.35 -11.32 -10.20
CA PHE A 181 -15.52 -12.49 -9.94
C PHE A 181 -16.20 -13.77 -10.47
N ASP A 182 -17.46 -13.99 -10.13
CA ASP A 182 -18.22 -15.16 -10.59
C ASP A 182 -18.27 -15.27 -12.13
N ARG A 183 -18.50 -14.14 -12.83
CA ARG A 183 -18.49 -14.09 -14.31
C ARG A 183 -17.12 -14.35 -14.93
N ASN A 184 -16.05 -14.20 -14.16
CA ASN A 184 -14.68 -14.43 -14.58
C ASN A 184 -14.09 -15.70 -13.94
N ASP A 185 -14.94 -16.63 -13.48
CA ASP A 185 -14.52 -17.89 -12.84
C ASP A 185 -13.53 -17.70 -11.67
N MET A 186 -13.65 -16.60 -10.94
CA MET A 186 -12.85 -16.30 -9.76
C MET A 186 -13.71 -16.45 -8.51
N ASN A 187 -13.18 -17.10 -7.48
CA ASN A 187 -13.90 -17.36 -6.25
C ASN A 187 -13.46 -16.41 -5.13
N CYS A 188 -14.39 -15.67 -4.57
CA CYS A 188 -14.18 -14.90 -3.35
C CYS A 188 -14.40 -15.78 -2.11
N SER A 189 -13.58 -15.55 -1.07
CA SER A 189 -13.73 -16.22 0.23
C SER A 189 -14.42 -15.29 1.22
N GLY A 190 -15.71 -15.54 1.52
CA GLY A 190 -16.44 -14.78 2.54
C GLY A 190 -15.78 -14.89 3.92
N GLU A 191 -15.33 -16.09 4.29
CA GLU A 191 -14.66 -16.38 5.57
C GLU A 191 -13.40 -15.52 5.80
N LYS A 192 -12.65 -15.24 4.74
CA LYS A 192 -11.45 -14.41 4.77
C LYS A 192 -11.70 -12.94 4.45
N THR A 193 -12.85 -12.63 3.87
CA THR A 193 -13.26 -11.24 3.61
C THR A 193 -13.44 -10.49 4.92
N LYS A 194 -12.94 -9.26 5.01
CA LYS A 194 -13.01 -8.42 6.22
C LYS A 194 -13.68 -7.09 5.91
N LEU A 195 -14.41 -6.56 6.87
CA LEU A 195 -15.02 -5.23 6.84
C LEU A 195 -14.31 -4.33 7.84
N LEU A 196 -13.81 -3.18 7.40
CA LEU A 196 -13.22 -2.16 8.25
C LEU A 196 -13.96 -0.83 8.05
N ILE A 197 -14.50 -0.24 9.14
CA ILE A 197 -15.13 1.08 9.07
C ILE A 197 -14.24 2.11 9.75
N CYS A 198 -13.64 2.98 8.94
CA CYS A 198 -12.68 3.98 9.38
C CYS A 198 -13.32 5.33 9.67
N GLY A 199 -12.88 5.96 10.75
CA GLY A 199 -13.27 7.33 11.12
C GLY A 199 -12.55 7.82 12.37
N THR A 200 -12.79 9.06 12.76
CA THR A 200 -12.27 9.55 14.04
C THR A 200 -12.97 8.84 15.20
N ARG A 201 -12.26 8.72 16.32
CA ARG A 201 -12.85 8.10 17.53
C ARG A 201 -14.19 8.77 17.92
N ALA A 202 -14.27 10.10 17.87
CA ALA A 202 -15.49 10.83 18.20
C ALA A 202 -16.63 10.53 17.22
N MET A 203 -16.35 10.43 15.91
CA MET A 203 -17.37 10.09 14.91
C MET A 203 -17.90 8.66 15.10
N ARG A 204 -17.01 7.70 15.34
CA ARG A 204 -17.39 6.31 15.57
C ARG A 204 -18.23 6.19 16.83
N GLN A 205 -17.79 6.84 17.93
CA GLN A 205 -18.53 6.84 19.18
C GLN A 205 -19.94 7.41 19.01
N SER A 206 -20.09 8.55 18.33
CA SER A 206 -21.39 9.20 18.17
C SER A 206 -22.35 8.46 17.23
N ARG A 207 -21.84 7.78 16.20
CA ARG A 207 -22.69 7.24 15.12
C ARG A 207 -22.82 5.72 15.11
N ILE A 208 -21.93 5.01 15.74
CA ILE A 208 -21.94 3.53 15.81
C ILE A 208 -22.17 3.07 17.24
N GLU A 209 -21.29 3.51 18.17
CA GLU A 209 -21.32 3.01 19.54
C GLU A 209 -22.53 3.51 20.33
N ASN A 210 -22.84 4.83 20.29
CA ASN A 210 -23.99 5.40 21.00
C ASN A 210 -25.34 4.96 20.41
N GLU A 211 -25.39 4.65 19.12
CA GLU A 211 -26.58 4.15 18.43
C GLU A 211 -26.72 2.63 18.50
N ASN A 212 -25.77 1.94 19.15
CA ASN A 212 -25.74 0.47 19.26
C ASN A 212 -25.82 -0.27 17.91
N ILE A 213 -25.30 0.35 16.85
CA ILE A 213 -25.27 -0.26 15.52
C ILE A 213 -24.21 -1.37 15.52
N GLN A 214 -24.60 -2.58 15.08
CA GLN A 214 -23.67 -3.66 14.77
C GLN A 214 -23.45 -3.69 13.26
N PRO A 215 -22.31 -3.17 12.75
CA PRO A 215 -22.07 -3.14 11.33
C PRO A 215 -21.85 -4.55 10.78
N ILE A 216 -22.79 -5.01 9.95
CA ILE A 216 -22.74 -6.30 9.26
C ILE A 216 -23.14 -6.04 7.81
N VAL A 217 -22.43 -6.63 6.87
CA VAL A 217 -22.75 -6.60 5.42
C VAL A 217 -22.73 -8.01 4.86
N LYS A 218 -23.57 -8.28 3.85
CA LYS A 218 -23.66 -9.59 3.22
C LYS A 218 -22.91 -9.62 1.91
N VAL A 219 -21.75 -10.30 1.87
CA VAL A 219 -20.87 -10.38 0.71
C VAL A 219 -20.33 -11.82 0.57
N CYS A 220 -20.14 -12.31 -0.65
CA CYS A 220 -19.70 -13.69 -0.95
C CYS A 220 -20.58 -14.77 -0.31
N GLY A 221 -21.84 -14.47 -0.03
CA GLY A 221 -22.79 -15.40 0.63
C GLY A 221 -22.75 -15.43 2.16
N ASP A 222 -21.78 -14.74 2.78
CA ASP A 222 -21.55 -14.73 4.22
C ASP A 222 -21.89 -13.35 4.84
N ASP A 223 -22.22 -13.36 6.13
CA ASP A 223 -22.41 -12.15 6.94
C ASP A 223 -21.06 -11.69 7.51
N ILE A 224 -20.52 -10.61 6.95
CA ILE A 224 -19.23 -10.06 7.33
C ILE A 224 -19.41 -8.99 8.39
N LYS A 225 -18.87 -9.24 9.58
CA LYS A 225 -18.89 -8.29 10.72
C LYS A 225 -17.72 -7.32 10.64
N GLU A 226 -17.90 -6.12 11.19
CA GLU A 226 -16.82 -5.17 11.33
C GLU A 226 -15.68 -5.69 12.20
N SER A 227 -14.45 -5.51 11.74
CA SER A 227 -13.23 -5.71 12.50
C SER A 227 -12.70 -4.40 13.06
N SER A 228 -12.09 -4.43 14.25
CA SER A 228 -11.46 -3.24 14.85
C SER A 228 -10.11 -2.91 14.23
N SER A 229 -9.41 -3.90 13.72
CA SER A 229 -8.11 -3.76 13.05
C SER A 229 -7.81 -4.96 12.17
N GLU A 230 -7.21 -4.72 11.01
CA GLU A 230 -6.87 -5.75 10.03
C GLU A 230 -5.46 -5.56 9.49
N LYS A 231 -4.85 -6.64 9.03
CA LYS A 231 -3.54 -6.62 8.38
C LYS A 231 -3.70 -6.52 6.87
N LEU A 232 -3.43 -5.35 6.33
CA LEU A 232 -3.50 -5.07 4.90
C LEU A 232 -2.10 -4.84 4.34
N LEU A 233 -1.71 -5.60 3.31
CA LEU A 233 -0.40 -5.52 2.68
C LEU A 233 0.76 -5.48 3.69
N GLY A 234 0.66 -6.27 4.75
CA GLY A 234 1.69 -6.39 5.78
C GLY A 234 1.76 -5.25 6.82
N VAL A 235 0.82 -4.30 6.78
CA VAL A 235 0.65 -3.21 7.76
C VAL A 235 -0.67 -3.40 8.49
N ILE A 236 -0.68 -3.32 9.82
CA ILE A 236 -1.92 -3.39 10.60
C ILE A 236 -2.57 -2.00 10.60
N VAL A 237 -3.74 -1.93 10.00
CA VAL A 237 -4.61 -0.74 9.97
C VAL A 237 -5.73 -0.89 10.99
N ASN A 238 -6.24 0.19 11.53
CA ASN A 238 -7.36 0.13 12.47
C ASN A 238 -8.45 1.16 12.14
N ASN A 239 -9.62 0.91 12.66
CA ASN A 239 -10.83 1.68 12.43
C ASN A 239 -10.78 3.14 12.94
N THR A 240 -9.81 3.50 13.80
CA THR A 240 -9.61 4.87 14.29
C THR A 240 -8.47 5.63 13.60
N LEU A 241 -7.91 5.07 12.53
CA LEU A 241 -6.80 5.63 11.75
C LEU A 241 -5.57 5.93 12.60
N SER A 242 -5.31 5.12 13.63
CA SER A 242 -4.12 5.18 14.47
C SER A 242 -3.17 4.02 14.16
N TRP A 243 -1.87 4.24 14.37
CA TRP A 243 -0.85 3.22 14.09
C TRP A 243 -0.46 2.37 15.31
N LYS A 244 -1.23 2.47 16.42
CA LYS A 244 -0.92 1.74 17.64
C LYS A 244 -0.89 0.23 17.43
N ASN A 245 -1.89 -0.32 16.72
CA ASN A 245 -1.95 -1.74 16.42
C ASN A 245 -0.80 -2.21 15.56
N HIS A 246 -0.34 -1.40 14.59
CA HIS A 246 0.86 -1.75 13.81
C HIS A 246 2.12 -1.79 14.67
N LEU A 247 2.29 -0.87 15.62
CA LEU A 247 3.47 -0.78 16.47
C LEU A 247 3.46 -1.83 17.59
N HIS A 248 2.31 -2.07 18.23
CA HIS A 248 2.19 -2.90 19.42
C HIS A 248 1.55 -4.26 19.17
N GLY A 249 0.82 -4.43 18.08
CA GLY A 249 0.03 -5.63 17.76
C GLY A 249 -1.44 -5.51 18.13
N ASN A 250 -2.19 -6.53 17.75
CA ASN A 250 -3.57 -6.81 18.15
C ASN A 250 -3.66 -8.25 18.69
N GLU A 251 -4.85 -8.82 18.79
CA GLU A 251 -5.07 -10.18 19.29
C GLU A 251 -4.48 -11.25 18.35
N GLU A 252 -4.50 -11.01 17.05
CA GLU A 252 -4.08 -11.96 16.01
C GLU A 252 -2.62 -11.74 15.57
N ASP A 253 -2.19 -10.48 15.47
CA ASP A 253 -0.92 -10.11 14.86
C ASP A 253 0.05 -9.48 15.85
N GLU A 254 1.30 -9.89 15.76
CA GLU A 254 2.39 -9.31 16.56
C GLU A 254 2.85 -7.97 16.00
N GLY A 255 2.91 -6.94 16.88
CA GLY A 255 3.33 -5.60 16.51
C GLY A 255 4.81 -5.48 16.09
N LEU A 256 5.08 -4.41 15.34
CA LEU A 256 6.40 -4.12 14.79
C LEU A 256 7.50 -4.07 15.86
N ILE A 257 7.26 -3.41 17.00
CA ILE A 257 8.24 -3.24 18.08
C ILE A 257 8.68 -4.59 18.65
N LYS A 258 7.72 -5.49 18.91
CA LYS A 258 8.00 -6.83 19.42
C LYS A 258 8.74 -7.67 18.38
N ASN A 259 8.30 -7.63 17.12
CA ASN A 259 8.95 -8.32 16.02
C ASN A 259 10.41 -7.85 15.84
N LEU A 260 10.67 -6.55 15.83
CA LEU A 260 12.03 -5.99 15.76
C LEU A 260 12.88 -6.40 16.95
N SER A 261 12.30 -6.47 18.16
CA SER A 261 13.02 -6.94 19.36
C SER A 261 13.49 -8.39 19.23
N LYS A 262 12.64 -9.28 18.70
CA LYS A 262 13.02 -10.67 18.39
C LYS A 262 14.18 -10.73 17.39
N ARG A 263 14.13 -9.90 16.32
CA ARG A 263 15.19 -9.81 15.31
C ARG A 263 16.52 -9.30 15.90
N VAL A 264 16.49 -8.33 16.82
CA VAL A 264 17.70 -7.89 17.56
C VAL A 264 18.29 -9.03 18.36
N ASN A 265 17.47 -9.85 19.04
CA ASN A 265 17.95 -11.00 19.79
C ASN A 265 18.54 -12.08 18.87
N MET A 266 17.96 -12.29 17.67
CA MET A 266 18.54 -13.18 16.65
C MET A 266 19.90 -12.63 16.17
N LEU A 267 19.98 -11.35 15.81
CA LEU A 267 21.22 -10.69 15.40
C LEU A 267 22.32 -10.78 16.46
N LYS A 268 21.96 -10.64 17.75
CA LYS A 268 22.91 -10.82 18.85
C LYS A 268 23.54 -12.22 18.86
N ARG A 269 22.76 -13.26 18.54
CA ARG A 269 23.29 -14.64 18.43
C ARG A 269 24.15 -14.79 17.18
N LEU A 270 23.71 -14.30 16.03
CA LEU A 270 24.42 -14.40 14.76
C LEU A 270 25.76 -13.63 14.76
N ARG A 271 25.88 -12.57 15.56
CA ARG A 271 27.09 -11.75 15.63
C ARG A 271 28.36 -12.53 15.93
N LYS A 272 28.24 -13.64 16.68
CA LYS A 272 29.37 -14.51 17.04
C LYS A 272 29.95 -15.28 15.86
N PHE A 273 29.14 -15.50 14.80
CA PHE A 273 29.49 -16.38 13.69
C PHE A 273 29.75 -15.62 12.38
N LEU A 274 29.32 -14.36 12.29
CA LEU A 274 29.39 -13.60 11.04
C LEU A 274 30.53 -12.54 11.10
N PRO A 275 31.40 -12.47 10.08
CA PRO A 275 32.32 -11.36 9.87
C PRO A 275 31.58 -10.03 9.69
N ASN A 276 32.26 -8.92 9.92
CA ASN A 276 31.63 -7.58 9.91
C ASN A 276 30.86 -7.24 8.62
N PRO A 277 31.37 -7.47 7.39
CA PRO A 277 30.63 -7.11 6.19
C PRO A 277 29.32 -7.91 6.05
N GLN A 278 29.37 -9.24 6.28
CA GLN A 278 28.20 -10.13 6.21
C GLN A 278 27.20 -9.80 7.30
N PHE A 279 27.68 -9.45 8.50
CA PHE A 279 26.82 -9.03 9.59
C PHE A 279 26.08 -7.74 9.26
N LYS A 280 26.75 -6.74 8.63
CA LYS A 280 26.11 -5.50 8.16
C LYS A 280 24.99 -5.78 7.17
N SER A 281 25.21 -6.65 6.17
CA SER A 281 24.18 -7.10 5.24
C SER A 281 23.02 -7.80 5.95
N THR A 282 23.32 -8.66 6.93
CA THR A 282 22.31 -9.35 7.75
C THR A 282 21.44 -8.38 8.55
N VAL A 283 22.04 -7.35 9.15
CA VAL A 283 21.29 -6.29 9.86
C VAL A 283 20.40 -5.53 8.88
N SER A 284 20.89 -5.20 7.68
CA SER A 284 20.09 -4.56 6.65
C SER A 284 18.90 -5.41 6.24
N GLY A 285 19.12 -6.70 5.96
CA GLY A 285 18.07 -7.63 5.51
C GLY A 285 17.07 -7.99 6.61
N LEU A 286 17.51 -8.21 7.85
CA LEU A 286 16.61 -8.66 8.92
C LEU A 286 15.97 -7.53 9.72
N PHE A 287 16.67 -6.44 9.96
CA PHE A 287 16.19 -5.37 10.82
C PHE A 287 15.74 -4.13 10.04
N LEU A 288 16.64 -3.53 9.24
CA LEU A 288 16.33 -2.28 8.54
C LEU A 288 15.24 -2.44 7.49
N SER A 289 15.20 -3.57 6.75
CA SER A 289 14.14 -3.88 5.80
C SER A 289 12.76 -3.90 6.47
N LYS A 290 12.65 -4.53 7.66
CA LYS A 290 11.40 -4.61 8.40
C LYS A 290 11.01 -3.27 9.03
N LEU A 291 11.98 -2.53 9.58
CA LEU A 291 11.74 -1.20 10.14
C LEU A 291 11.28 -0.20 9.06
N SER A 292 11.87 -0.27 7.86
CA SER A 292 11.58 0.68 6.78
C SER A 292 10.40 0.27 5.89
N TYR A 293 9.79 -0.90 6.12
CA TYR A 293 8.67 -1.37 5.32
C TYR A 293 7.45 -0.46 5.50
N CYS A 294 6.94 0.09 4.41
CA CYS A 294 5.83 1.05 4.38
C CYS A 294 5.94 2.20 5.41
N ILE A 295 7.19 2.58 5.78
CA ILE A 295 7.45 3.55 6.85
C ILE A 295 6.84 4.93 6.53
N THR A 296 6.65 5.27 5.27
CA THR A 296 6.01 6.51 4.81
C THR A 296 4.50 6.52 5.01
N VAL A 297 3.88 5.34 5.23
CA VAL A 297 2.45 5.19 5.52
C VAL A 297 2.18 5.42 7.00
N TRP A 298 2.86 4.66 7.87
CA TRP A 298 2.60 4.65 9.31
C TRP A 298 3.49 5.60 10.13
N GLY A 299 4.59 6.08 9.56
CA GLY A 299 5.61 6.89 10.21
C GLY A 299 5.73 8.31 9.64
N SER A 300 4.61 9.01 9.38
CA SER A 300 4.68 10.35 8.84
C SER A 300 5.37 11.36 9.77
N VAL A 301 6.17 12.26 9.19
CA VAL A 301 6.89 13.32 9.88
C VAL A 301 6.46 14.66 9.31
N TRP A 302 6.09 15.62 10.18
CA TRP A 302 5.72 16.98 9.75
C TRP A 302 6.47 18.05 10.54
N ASN A 303 6.28 19.29 10.11
CA ASN A 303 6.99 20.45 10.64
C ASN A 303 8.51 20.28 10.48
N ILE A 304 8.94 20.06 9.23
CA ILE A 304 10.34 19.96 8.86
C ILE A 304 10.89 21.38 8.73
N PRO A 305 11.76 21.81 9.66
CA PRO A 305 12.44 23.11 9.56
C PRO A 305 13.50 23.07 8.48
N GLY A 306 13.92 24.22 8.00
CA GLY A 306 14.99 24.31 7.00
C GLY A 306 16.33 23.70 7.47
N ASP A 307 16.57 23.63 8.78
CA ASP A 307 17.78 23.04 9.36
C ASP A 307 17.66 21.53 9.68
N MET A 308 16.50 20.93 9.44
CA MET A 308 16.24 19.48 9.63
C MET A 308 16.60 18.95 11.03
N THR A 309 16.57 19.80 12.06
CA THR A 309 16.88 19.38 13.42
C THR A 309 15.76 18.51 14.00
N GLU A 310 16.11 17.35 14.56
CA GLU A 310 15.13 16.37 15.11
C GLU A 310 14.23 16.97 16.19
N SER A 311 14.72 17.95 16.95
CA SER A 311 13.96 18.58 18.02
C SER A 311 12.71 19.34 17.57
N LYS A 312 12.65 19.75 16.29
CA LYS A 312 11.54 20.51 15.74
C LYS A 312 10.61 19.67 14.86
N MET A 313 11.03 18.48 14.45
CA MET A 313 10.20 17.57 13.68
C MET A 313 9.12 16.92 14.55
N LYS A 314 7.89 16.86 14.06
CA LYS A 314 6.76 16.14 14.69
C LYS A 314 6.43 14.89 13.89
N THR A 315 5.89 13.88 14.55
CA THR A 315 5.45 12.63 13.93
C THR A 315 4.07 12.23 14.46
N ASN A 316 3.34 11.42 13.69
CA ASN A 316 2.05 10.83 14.12
C ASN A 316 2.22 9.70 15.15
N MET A 317 3.44 9.27 15.43
CA MET A 317 3.75 8.34 16.51
C MET A 317 3.90 9.05 17.85
N SER A 318 3.69 8.33 18.94
CA SER A 318 4.02 8.82 20.26
C SER A 318 5.56 8.97 20.41
N LYS A 319 6.00 9.92 21.23
CA LYS A 319 7.44 10.09 21.52
C LYS A 319 8.06 8.83 22.12
N ASP A 320 7.29 8.07 22.89
CA ASP A 320 7.75 6.82 23.50
C ASP A 320 7.93 5.71 22.44
N ASP A 321 7.02 5.58 21.49
CA ASP A 321 7.13 4.61 20.40
C ASP A 321 8.32 4.89 19.50
N LEU A 322 8.50 6.15 19.11
CA LEU A 322 9.68 6.57 18.35
C LEU A 322 10.97 6.26 19.10
N ARG A 323 11.00 6.55 20.43
CA ARG A 323 12.14 6.21 21.29
C ARG A 323 12.39 4.71 21.35
N LYS A 324 11.36 3.88 21.49
CA LYS A 324 11.48 2.41 21.49
C LYS A 324 12.10 1.90 20.17
N LEU A 325 11.65 2.40 19.04
CA LEU A 325 12.22 2.04 17.73
C LEU A 325 13.69 2.48 17.63
N GLN A 326 14.02 3.71 18.05
CA GLN A 326 15.40 4.19 18.05
C GLN A 326 16.31 3.39 18.97
N VAL A 327 15.84 2.98 20.16
CA VAL A 327 16.60 2.11 21.07
C VAL A 327 16.91 0.75 20.44
N LEU A 328 15.96 0.15 19.72
CA LEU A 328 16.18 -1.10 18.98
C LEU A 328 17.21 -0.91 17.87
N HIS A 329 17.12 0.19 17.13
CA HIS A 329 18.10 0.54 16.10
C HIS A 329 19.49 0.74 16.70
N ASN A 330 19.60 1.49 17.82
CA ASN A 330 20.87 1.68 18.53
C ASN A 330 21.49 0.35 18.98
N LYS A 331 20.67 -0.63 19.41
CA LYS A 331 21.16 -1.98 19.74
C LYS A 331 21.79 -2.66 18.53
N CYS A 332 21.17 -2.56 17.33
CA CYS A 332 21.75 -3.11 16.11
C CYS A 332 23.06 -2.43 15.74
N MET A 333 23.14 -1.11 15.82
CA MET A 333 24.38 -0.36 15.53
C MET A 333 25.51 -0.72 16.52
N ARG A 334 25.21 -0.92 17.81
CA ARG A 334 26.20 -1.41 18.77
C ARG A 334 26.71 -2.82 18.45
N LEU A 335 25.83 -3.72 18.00
CA LEU A 335 26.24 -5.05 17.54
C LEU A 335 27.15 -4.99 16.31
N GLN A 336 26.95 -4.01 15.41
CA GLN A 336 27.81 -3.82 14.23
C GLN A 336 29.19 -3.26 14.62
N THR A 337 29.22 -2.30 15.53
CA THR A 337 30.44 -1.51 15.86
C THR A 337 31.23 -2.07 17.04
N GLY A 338 30.65 -2.98 17.81
CA GLY A 338 31.25 -3.49 19.07
C GLY A 338 31.30 -2.46 20.20
N LYS A 339 30.61 -1.31 20.05
CA LYS A 339 30.60 -0.25 21.04
C LYS A 339 29.71 -0.57 22.24
N ASP A 340 30.02 0.02 23.37
CA ASP A 340 29.31 -0.17 24.63
C ASP A 340 27.97 0.57 24.73
N ARG A 341 27.31 0.41 25.89
CA ARG A 341 25.99 1.03 26.13
C ARG A 341 26.05 2.56 26.30
N ASN A 342 27.18 3.10 26.65
CA ASN A 342 27.38 4.53 26.95
C ASN A 342 27.64 5.34 25.66
N THR A 343 27.95 4.66 24.55
CA THR A 343 28.18 5.32 23.27
C THR A 343 26.91 6.06 22.81
N SER A 344 27.06 7.35 22.51
CA SER A 344 25.95 8.22 22.11
C SER A 344 25.29 7.75 20.80
N CYS A 345 24.01 8.09 20.60
CA CYS A 345 23.29 7.79 19.38
C CYS A 345 23.97 8.44 18.15
N THR A 346 24.38 9.70 18.27
CA THR A 346 25.06 10.44 17.19
C THR A 346 26.37 9.78 16.77
N THR A 347 27.18 9.31 17.70
CA THR A 347 28.39 8.55 17.40
C THR A 347 28.09 7.23 16.70
N LEU A 348 27.07 6.49 17.13
CA LEU A 348 26.67 5.23 16.49
C LEU A 348 26.19 5.45 15.05
N LEU A 349 25.39 6.48 14.82
CA LEU A 349 24.90 6.85 13.48
C LEU A 349 26.07 7.20 12.54
N SER A 350 27.04 7.99 13.02
CA SER A 350 28.24 8.33 12.25
C SER A 350 29.08 7.10 11.91
N LEU A 351 29.38 6.24 12.89
CA LEU A 351 30.20 5.02 12.70
C LEU A 351 29.56 4.01 11.74
N THR A 352 28.25 3.91 11.73
CA THR A 352 27.52 2.97 10.86
C THR A 352 27.06 3.58 9.55
N ASN A 353 27.28 4.90 9.33
CA ASN A 353 26.72 5.69 8.23
C ASN A 353 25.20 5.45 8.10
N SER A 354 24.47 5.52 9.21
CA SER A 354 23.05 5.25 9.29
C SER A 354 22.27 6.53 9.63
N LEU A 355 21.00 6.56 9.28
CA LEU A 355 20.07 7.60 9.66
C LEU A 355 19.37 7.21 10.98
N SER A 356 19.00 8.18 11.81
CA SER A 356 18.04 7.92 12.89
C SER A 356 16.68 7.50 12.33
N VAL A 357 15.83 6.90 13.17
CA VAL A 357 14.48 6.50 12.73
C VAL A 357 13.71 7.70 12.18
N HIS A 358 13.80 8.85 12.82
CA HIS A 358 13.19 10.11 12.39
C HIS A 358 13.69 10.55 11.00
N GLN A 359 15.01 10.59 10.84
CA GLN A 359 15.64 10.94 9.57
C GLN A 359 15.33 9.92 8.48
N MET A 360 15.21 8.63 8.82
CA MET A 360 14.83 7.58 7.88
C MET A 360 13.42 7.80 7.33
N ILE A 361 12.46 8.18 8.18
CA ILE A 361 11.08 8.51 7.74
C ILE A 361 11.13 9.70 6.79
N ALA A 362 11.78 10.80 7.18
CA ALA A 362 11.89 11.99 6.35
C ALA A 362 12.58 11.72 5.00
N HIS A 363 13.68 10.99 5.02
CA HIS A 363 14.44 10.61 3.81
C HIS A 363 13.61 9.74 2.85
N LYS A 364 12.91 8.71 3.38
CA LYS A 364 12.04 7.86 2.54
C LYS A 364 10.87 8.65 1.96
N SER A 365 10.27 9.55 2.74
CA SER A 365 9.21 10.43 2.25
C SER A 365 9.72 11.38 1.18
N ALA A 366 10.91 11.96 1.34
CA ALA A 366 11.52 12.83 0.34
C ALA A 366 11.79 12.11 -0.99
N ILE A 367 12.35 10.89 -0.94
CA ILE A 367 12.55 10.06 -2.14
C ILE A 367 11.22 9.80 -2.84
N GLN A 368 10.18 9.45 -2.08
CA GLN A 368 8.89 9.13 -2.68
C GLN A 368 8.25 10.37 -3.34
N VAL A 369 8.31 11.54 -2.70
CA VAL A 369 7.83 12.80 -3.30
C VAL A 369 8.63 13.14 -4.55
N TYR A 370 9.95 12.96 -4.51
CA TYR A 370 10.82 13.15 -5.68
C TYR A 370 10.43 12.22 -6.84
N ASN A 371 10.19 10.92 -6.57
CA ASN A 371 9.74 9.99 -7.61
C ASN A 371 8.39 10.41 -8.20
N VAL A 372 7.44 10.89 -7.36
CA VAL A 372 6.17 11.44 -7.86
C VAL A 372 6.41 12.62 -8.80
N SER A 373 7.31 13.55 -8.44
CA SER A 373 7.65 14.70 -9.29
C SER A 373 8.29 14.35 -10.63
N LYS A 374 8.86 13.13 -10.73
CA LYS A 374 9.47 12.58 -11.96
C LYS A 374 8.51 11.69 -12.76
N ASN A 375 7.23 11.61 -12.40
CA ASN A 375 6.27 10.65 -12.93
C ASN A 375 6.68 9.17 -12.73
N GLU A 376 7.50 8.91 -11.72
CA GLU A 376 7.92 7.56 -11.29
C GLU A 376 7.08 7.08 -10.10
N ALA A 377 5.76 7.30 -10.17
CA ALA A 377 4.78 6.91 -9.17
C ALA A 377 3.38 6.84 -9.80
N PRO A 378 2.38 6.24 -9.13
CA PRO A 378 1.00 6.22 -9.61
C PRO A 378 0.45 7.61 -9.91
N LYS A 379 -0.37 7.75 -10.97
CA LYS A 379 -1.01 9.02 -11.35
C LYS A 379 -1.80 9.65 -10.19
N TYR A 380 -2.45 8.83 -9.36
CA TYR A 380 -3.12 9.27 -8.14
C TYR A 380 -2.18 10.10 -7.25
N HIS A 381 -0.95 9.64 -7.00
CA HIS A 381 0.03 10.35 -6.18
C HIS A 381 0.40 11.70 -6.75
N PHE A 382 0.58 11.78 -8.08
CA PHE A 382 0.88 13.05 -8.74
C PHE A 382 -0.28 14.04 -8.59
N ARG A 383 -1.51 13.63 -8.90
CA ARG A 383 -2.71 14.46 -8.77
C ARG A 383 -2.93 14.96 -7.34
N ARG A 384 -2.60 14.12 -6.34
CA ARG A 384 -2.75 14.48 -4.93
C ARG A 384 -1.67 15.41 -4.42
N LEU A 385 -0.41 15.25 -4.84
CA LEU A 385 0.70 16.12 -4.42
C LEU A 385 0.75 17.45 -5.18
N PHE A 386 0.30 17.46 -6.44
CA PHE A 386 0.40 18.62 -7.34
C PHE A 386 -0.97 18.98 -7.96
N PRO A 387 -1.97 19.35 -7.17
CA PRO A 387 -3.35 19.54 -7.64
C PRO A 387 -3.50 20.68 -8.66
N SER A 388 -2.68 21.72 -8.61
CA SER A 388 -2.74 22.87 -9.51
C SER A 388 -2.31 22.57 -10.95
N ASN A 389 -1.68 21.41 -11.19
CA ASN A 389 -1.17 21.03 -12.52
C ASN A 389 -2.09 20.02 -13.23
N ARG A 390 -3.34 19.85 -12.76
CA ARG A 390 -4.33 18.90 -13.33
C ARG A 390 -4.63 19.10 -14.82
N SER A 391 -4.55 20.35 -15.31
CA SER A 391 -4.87 20.71 -16.72
C SER A 391 -3.74 20.42 -17.71
N GLN A 392 -2.57 19.92 -17.26
CA GLN A 392 -1.39 19.72 -18.09
C GLN A 392 -1.09 18.24 -18.40
N ASP A 393 -2.07 17.36 -18.28
CA ASP A 393 -1.93 15.90 -18.53
C ASP A 393 -1.39 15.54 -19.95
N ASN A 394 -1.26 16.52 -20.86
CA ASN A 394 -0.81 16.32 -22.25
C ASN A 394 0.49 17.03 -22.64
N GLN A 395 1.17 17.72 -21.73
CA GLN A 395 2.47 18.34 -22.03
C GLN A 395 3.53 17.93 -21.02
N GLU A 396 4.59 17.31 -21.50
CA GLU A 396 5.83 17.10 -20.73
C GLU A 396 6.37 18.45 -20.25
N THR A 397 6.03 18.85 -19.04
CA THR A 397 6.63 20.04 -18.43
C THR A 397 8.06 19.75 -18.02
N ARG A 398 9.01 20.31 -18.78
CA ARG A 398 10.45 20.22 -18.56
C ARG A 398 10.96 20.89 -17.27
N SER A 399 10.10 21.54 -16.50
CA SER A 399 10.50 22.28 -15.29
C SER A 399 9.72 21.82 -14.07
N THR A 400 10.37 21.04 -13.19
CA THR A 400 9.86 20.65 -11.87
C THR A 400 9.88 21.81 -10.86
N SER A 401 10.43 22.97 -11.21
CA SER A 401 10.57 24.14 -10.31
C SER A 401 9.25 24.85 -10.00
N ASN A 402 8.21 24.66 -10.83
CA ASN A 402 6.92 25.36 -10.72
C ASN A 402 5.77 24.45 -10.24
N LEU A 403 6.05 23.28 -9.67
CA LEU A 403 5.01 22.41 -9.12
C LEU A 403 4.43 23.04 -7.85
N ASP A 404 3.16 23.42 -7.89
CA ASP A 404 2.45 23.94 -6.71
C ASP A 404 1.91 22.77 -5.88
N THR A 405 2.28 22.74 -4.61
CA THR A 405 1.94 21.68 -3.67
C THR A 405 1.01 22.23 -2.59
N ARG A 406 -0.28 22.37 -2.89
CA ARG A 406 -1.27 22.79 -1.90
C ARG A 406 -2.22 21.66 -1.56
N VAL A 407 -1.82 20.82 -0.60
CA VAL A 407 -2.71 19.81 0.00
C VAL A 407 -3.16 20.34 1.35
N GLU A 408 -4.46 20.65 1.47
CA GLU A 408 -5.04 21.20 2.69
C GLU A 408 -5.97 20.19 3.37
N PHE A 409 -5.86 20.13 4.69
CA PHE A 409 -6.81 19.41 5.54
C PHE A 409 -7.24 20.33 6.69
N SER A 410 -8.55 20.50 6.84
CA SER A 410 -9.13 21.32 7.90
C SER A 410 -8.97 20.67 9.28
N ARG A 411 -8.99 19.33 9.36
CA ARG A 411 -8.87 18.57 10.60
C ARG A 411 -7.48 17.96 10.79
N THR A 412 -7.11 17.78 12.07
CA THR A 412 -5.80 17.22 12.45
C THR A 412 -5.51 15.84 11.86
N ILE A 413 -6.54 15.02 11.64
CA ILE A 413 -6.40 13.66 11.12
C ILE A 413 -5.72 13.62 9.75
N GLY A 414 -6.07 14.56 8.85
CA GLY A 414 -5.48 14.62 7.51
C GLY A 414 -4.03 15.12 7.53
N ARG A 415 -3.61 15.86 8.57
CA ARG A 415 -2.25 16.39 8.67
C ARG A 415 -1.18 15.31 8.87
N GLY A 416 -1.57 14.10 9.28
CA GLY A 416 -0.70 12.93 9.36
C GLY A 416 -0.56 12.17 8.04
N SER A 417 -1.26 12.55 6.96
CA SER A 417 -1.18 11.86 5.68
C SER A 417 0.16 12.05 4.98
N PHE A 418 0.56 11.07 4.17
CA PHE A 418 1.73 11.20 3.30
C PHE A 418 1.63 12.42 2.38
N PHE A 419 0.46 12.65 1.78
CA PHE A 419 0.28 13.74 0.81
C PHE A 419 0.42 15.13 1.44
N TYR A 420 -0.17 15.35 2.61
CA TYR A 420 0.03 16.61 3.34
C TYR A 420 1.49 16.83 3.74
N GLN A 421 2.14 15.81 4.27
CA GLN A 421 3.54 15.88 4.70
C GLN A 421 4.49 16.01 3.52
N GLY A 422 4.22 15.26 2.45
CA GLY A 422 5.01 15.29 1.21
C GLY A 422 4.97 16.65 0.53
N SER A 423 3.81 17.31 0.47
CA SER A 423 3.70 18.65 -0.09
C SER A 423 4.54 19.68 0.69
N ARG A 424 4.51 19.62 2.02
CA ARG A 424 5.33 20.48 2.87
C ARG A 424 6.82 20.19 2.76
N LEU A 425 7.18 18.92 2.68
CA LEU A 425 8.56 18.49 2.47
C LEU A 425 9.09 19.00 1.12
N TRP A 426 8.30 18.88 0.05
CA TRP A 426 8.65 19.39 -1.27
C TRP A 426 8.90 20.89 -1.25
N SER A 427 7.99 21.67 -0.64
CA SER A 427 8.14 23.12 -0.51
C SER A 427 9.42 23.50 0.28
N ALA A 428 9.76 22.74 1.30
CA ALA A 428 10.99 22.98 2.08
C ALA A 428 12.28 22.60 1.31
N LEU A 429 12.23 21.56 0.48
CA LEU A 429 13.38 21.11 -0.32
C LEU A 429 13.62 22.02 -1.54
N SER A 430 12.56 22.50 -2.22
CA SER A 430 12.68 23.35 -3.40
C SER A 430 13.38 24.66 -3.09
N LEU A 431 13.21 25.21 -1.90
CA LEU A 431 13.92 26.40 -1.43
C LEU A 431 15.44 26.19 -1.34
N ASN A 432 15.88 24.98 -1.04
CA ASN A 432 17.31 24.64 -0.89
C ASN A 432 17.97 24.18 -2.21
N ILE A 433 17.21 23.56 -3.13
CA ILE A 433 17.71 23.08 -4.41
C ILE A 433 17.90 24.22 -5.42
N ASN A 434 17.06 25.26 -5.33
CA ASN A 434 17.08 26.42 -6.22
C ASN A 434 17.96 27.58 -5.74
N SER A 435 18.55 27.50 -4.53
CA SER A 435 19.57 28.47 -4.12
C SER A 435 20.87 28.14 -4.84
N PRO A 436 21.38 29.03 -5.75
CA PRO A 436 22.69 28.79 -6.37
C PRO A 436 23.72 28.76 -5.23
N LYS A 437 24.48 27.65 -5.16
CA LYS A 437 25.68 27.61 -4.33
C LYS A 437 26.58 28.75 -4.80
N ARG A 438 26.61 29.88 -4.06
CA ARG A 438 27.68 30.86 -4.20
C ARG A 438 28.95 30.18 -3.69
N HIS A 439 29.78 29.76 -4.62
CA HIS A 439 31.19 29.52 -4.38
C HIS A 439 31.96 30.83 -4.48
#